data_d5ad285c4cce004a9dd6e97535665334
#
_entry.id   d5ad285c4cce004a9dd6e97535665334
#
_cell.length_a   1.000
_cell.length_b   1.000
_cell.length_c   1.000
_cell.angle_alpha   90.00
_cell.angle_beta   90.00
_cell.angle_gamma   90.00
#
_symmetry.space_group_name_H-M   'P 1'
#
loop_
_entity.id
_entity.type
_entity.pdbx_description
1 polymer ?
#
loop_
_entity_poly.entity_id
_entity_poly.type
_entity_poly.pdbx_seq_one_letter_code
_entity_poly.pdbx_strand_id
1 'polypeptide(L)'
;PEVFPNTSYYPAPSESIPSENYFKATFYGKGNAWPVSVFGPGMFIFSTGDEDPHAWGQNTDNRYYFPGKENNEVYACAKIPNEWILDAVDIFSSEYVTESKPRFPVVLETGYAVLTRSQGYSIYRNVDKEATEALAGNEGKIVYGYSLGTTDYKGAQSTDPSGIDAEASIRNGAHIVYSDTNNSSNDFHQRAKA
;
A
#
# COMPACT_ATOMS: atom_id res chain seq x y z
N PRO A 1 -8.35 -19.15 5.57
CA PRO A 1 -7.80 -17.80 5.79
C PRO A 1 -8.51 -17.17 6.99
N GLU A 2 -7.75 -16.81 8.00
CA GLU A 2 -8.29 -16.12 9.15
C GLU A 2 -8.43 -14.64 8.81
N VAL A 3 -9.62 -14.12 8.99
CA VAL A 3 -9.88 -12.68 8.99
C VAL A 3 -9.38 -12.15 10.33
N PHE A 4 -8.80 -10.97 10.36
CA PHE A 4 -8.32 -10.34 11.58
C PHE A 4 -9.30 -10.53 12.74
N PRO A 5 -8.92 -11.24 13.79
CA PRO A 5 -9.88 -11.61 14.84
C PRO A 5 -10.13 -10.48 15.84
N ASN A 6 -9.40 -9.36 15.77
CA ASN A 6 -9.48 -8.31 16.77
C ASN A 6 -9.79 -6.95 16.15
N THR A 7 -11.05 -6.56 16.22
CA THR A 7 -11.57 -5.28 15.71
C THR A 7 -11.02 -4.05 16.43
N SER A 8 -10.38 -4.20 17.60
CA SER A 8 -9.75 -3.08 18.31
C SER A 8 -8.54 -2.54 17.57
N TYR A 9 -7.83 -3.38 16.82
CA TYR A 9 -6.68 -2.98 16.01
C TYR A 9 -7.08 -2.63 14.56
N TYR A 10 -8.20 -3.14 14.11
CA TYR A 10 -8.69 -2.99 12.74
C TYR A 10 -10.13 -2.51 12.79
N PRO A 11 -10.35 -1.20 12.88
CA PRO A 11 -11.69 -0.65 12.89
C PRO A 11 -12.45 -1.08 11.62
N ALA A 12 -13.75 -1.17 11.74
CA ALA A 12 -14.60 -1.42 10.59
C ALA A 12 -14.34 -0.39 9.48
N PRO A 13 -14.51 -0.78 8.22
CA PRO A 13 -14.44 0.15 7.11
C PRO A 13 -15.32 1.37 7.35
N SER A 14 -14.87 2.54 6.90
CA SER A 14 -15.65 3.76 6.99
C SER A 14 -16.94 3.65 6.19
N GLU A 15 -18.07 4.06 6.77
CA GLU A 15 -19.37 4.12 6.08
C GLU A 15 -19.35 5.07 4.85
N SER A 16 -18.37 5.99 4.81
CA SER A 16 -18.21 6.89 3.68
C SER A 16 -17.54 6.26 2.46
N ILE A 17 -17.01 5.04 2.60
CA ILE A 17 -16.40 4.29 1.50
C ILE A 17 -17.24 3.03 1.26
N PRO A 18 -17.75 2.80 0.04
CA PRO A 18 -18.53 1.61 -0.27
C PRO A 18 -17.78 0.32 0.09
N SER A 19 -18.48 -0.65 0.64
CA SER A 19 -17.88 -1.90 1.14
C SER A 19 -17.23 -2.74 0.04
N GLU A 20 -17.69 -2.62 -1.20
CA GLU A 20 -17.11 -3.27 -2.37
C GLU A 20 -15.70 -2.75 -2.71
N ASN A 21 -15.32 -1.59 -2.20
CA ASN A 21 -13.98 -1.03 -2.40
C ASN A 21 -12.96 -1.52 -1.36
N TYR A 22 -13.37 -2.40 -0.44
CA TYR A 22 -12.46 -2.99 0.53
C TYR A 22 -12.13 -4.42 0.18
N PHE A 23 -10.86 -4.71 0.06
CA PHE A 23 -10.38 -6.08 0.02
C PHE A 23 -10.28 -6.62 1.44
N LYS A 24 -10.80 -7.81 1.63
CA LYS A 24 -10.70 -8.49 2.91
C LYS A 24 -9.27 -8.96 3.14
N ALA A 25 -8.61 -8.37 4.12
CA ALA A 25 -7.27 -8.80 4.48
C ALA A 25 -7.33 -10.17 5.19
N THR A 26 -6.37 -11.02 4.89
CA THR A 26 -6.18 -12.31 5.54
C THR A 26 -4.78 -12.37 6.16
N PHE A 27 -4.68 -13.02 7.30
CA PHE A 27 -3.44 -13.17 8.03
C PHE A 27 -3.14 -14.66 8.26
N TYR A 28 -1.99 -15.10 7.83
CA TYR A 28 -1.56 -16.50 7.91
C TYR A 28 -0.56 -16.78 9.04
N GLY A 29 -0.19 -15.78 9.79
CA GLY A 29 0.73 -15.91 10.92
C GLY A 29 0.06 -16.29 12.23
N LYS A 30 0.88 -16.39 13.28
CA LYS A 30 0.43 -16.50 14.66
C LYS A 30 0.50 -15.13 15.32
N GLY A 31 -0.53 -14.77 16.04
CA GLY A 31 -0.62 -13.50 16.73
C GLY A 31 -1.89 -12.73 16.34
N ASN A 32 -2.08 -11.60 16.96
CA ASN A 32 -3.27 -10.76 16.82
C ASN A 32 -2.95 -9.34 16.33
N ALA A 33 -1.74 -9.13 15.81
CA ALA A 33 -1.31 -7.85 15.27
C ALA A 33 -0.59 -8.04 13.94
N TRP A 34 -0.78 -7.09 13.04
CA TRP A 34 -0.05 -7.04 11.78
C TRP A 34 1.43 -6.76 12.06
N PRO A 35 2.36 -7.59 11.59
CA PRO A 35 3.79 -7.41 11.89
C PRO A 35 4.40 -6.32 11.00
N VAL A 36 3.97 -5.08 11.19
CA VAL A 36 4.57 -3.95 10.47
C VAL A 36 5.95 -3.67 11.05
N SER A 37 6.97 -3.73 10.22
CA SER A 37 8.34 -3.45 10.61
C SER A 37 8.51 -2.01 11.08
N VAL A 38 9.34 -1.80 12.11
CA VAL A 38 9.73 -0.46 12.57
C VAL A 38 10.56 0.30 11.52
N PHE A 39 11.18 -0.40 10.59
CA PHE A 39 11.93 0.18 9.46
C PHE A 39 11.03 0.53 8.27
N GLY A 40 9.75 0.24 8.37
CA GLY A 40 8.77 0.34 7.29
C GLY A 40 8.54 -1.00 6.59
N PRO A 41 7.35 -1.24 6.04
CA PRO A 41 7.03 -2.44 5.29
C PRO A 41 7.40 -2.33 3.82
N GLY A 42 7.73 -3.47 3.18
CA GLY A 42 7.48 -3.67 1.76
C GLY A 42 6.09 -4.26 1.60
N MET A 43 5.27 -3.71 0.76
CA MET A 43 3.91 -4.19 0.50
C MET A 43 3.72 -4.40 -0.99
N PHE A 44 2.96 -5.42 -1.36
CA PHE A 44 2.61 -5.66 -2.75
C PHE A 44 1.22 -6.28 -2.86
N ILE A 45 0.60 -6.09 -4.01
CA ILE A 45 -0.62 -6.77 -4.42
C ILE A 45 -0.30 -7.73 -5.55
N PHE A 46 -0.99 -8.85 -5.58
CA PHE A 46 -0.76 -9.86 -6.60
C PHE A 46 -2.07 -10.56 -6.99
N SER A 47 -2.08 -11.11 -8.19
CA SER A 47 -3.17 -11.95 -8.69
C SER A 47 -2.63 -13.33 -9.02
N THR A 48 -3.29 -14.34 -8.53
CA THR A 48 -2.96 -15.73 -8.78
C THR A 48 -3.62 -16.30 -10.04
N GLY A 49 -4.42 -15.48 -10.74
CA GLY A 49 -5.28 -16.00 -11.80
C GLY A 49 -6.25 -17.04 -11.24
N ASP A 50 -6.22 -18.23 -11.83
CA ASP A 50 -7.05 -19.37 -11.41
C ASP A 50 -6.43 -20.22 -10.29
N GLU A 51 -5.22 -19.89 -9.84
CA GLU A 51 -4.53 -20.62 -8.77
C GLU A 51 -5.10 -20.28 -7.40
N ASP A 52 -5.31 -21.28 -6.57
CA ASP A 52 -5.69 -21.06 -5.17
C ASP A 52 -4.46 -20.60 -4.36
N PRO A 53 -4.43 -19.33 -3.88
CA PRO A 53 -3.29 -18.80 -3.13
C PRO A 53 -3.06 -19.53 -1.81
N HIS A 54 -4.11 -20.10 -1.22
CA HIS A 54 -4.00 -20.87 0.00
C HIS A 54 -3.33 -22.22 -0.27
N ALA A 55 -3.77 -22.95 -1.28
CA ALA A 55 -3.15 -24.19 -1.70
C ALA A 55 -1.68 -23.98 -2.12
N TRP A 56 -1.39 -22.90 -2.84
CA TRP A 56 -0.03 -22.50 -3.18
C TRP A 56 0.85 -22.35 -1.95
N GLY A 57 0.40 -21.59 -0.95
CA GLY A 57 1.15 -21.36 0.29
C GLY A 57 1.30 -22.59 1.19
N GLN A 58 0.41 -23.58 1.05
CA GLN A 58 0.53 -24.86 1.76
C GLN A 58 1.54 -25.83 1.10
N ASN A 59 1.82 -25.67 -0.18
CA ASN A 59 2.80 -26.47 -0.86
C ASN A 59 4.22 -26.13 -0.37
N THR A 60 4.93 -27.12 0.13
CA THR A 60 6.29 -26.96 0.68
C THR A 60 7.31 -26.52 -0.36
N ASP A 61 7.12 -26.86 -1.63
CA ASP A 61 8.02 -26.46 -2.72
C ASP A 61 7.95 -24.95 -3.00
N ASN A 62 6.83 -24.33 -2.65
CA ASN A 62 6.60 -22.90 -2.78
C ASN A 62 7.00 -22.12 -1.53
N ARG A 63 7.70 -22.73 -0.60
CA ARG A 63 8.13 -22.08 0.64
C ARG A 63 9.59 -21.65 0.58
N TYR A 64 9.85 -20.54 1.21
CA TYR A 64 11.18 -20.07 1.51
C TYR A 64 11.36 -20.04 3.04
N TYR A 65 12.46 -20.55 3.49
CA TYR A 65 12.87 -20.48 4.90
C TYR A 65 14.10 -19.60 5.03
N PHE A 66 14.13 -18.81 6.07
CA PHE A 66 15.35 -18.06 6.38
C PHE A 66 16.52 -19.00 6.69
N PRO A 67 17.75 -18.65 6.28
CA PRO A 67 18.92 -19.47 6.53
C PRO A 67 19.05 -19.87 8.00
N GLY A 68 19.25 -21.15 8.26
CA GLY A 68 19.30 -21.73 9.60
C GLY A 68 17.93 -21.93 10.28
N LYS A 69 16.83 -21.77 9.55
CA LYS A 69 15.44 -21.95 10.02
C LYS A 69 14.62 -22.90 9.14
N GLU A 70 15.28 -23.71 8.33
CA GLU A 70 14.68 -24.52 7.26
C GLU A 70 13.60 -25.51 7.75
N ASN A 71 13.61 -25.87 9.02
CA ASN A 71 12.63 -26.79 9.60
C ASN A 71 11.65 -26.11 10.57
N ASN A 72 11.52 -24.79 10.51
CA ASN A 72 10.67 -24.05 11.43
C ASN A 72 9.60 -23.28 10.67
N GLU A 73 8.39 -23.82 10.68
CA GLU A 73 7.22 -23.27 9.98
C GLU A 73 6.86 -21.82 10.41
N VAL A 74 7.30 -21.37 11.58
CA VAL A 74 7.11 -19.99 12.03
C VAL A 74 7.90 -19.00 11.15
N TYR A 75 8.96 -19.47 10.50
CA TYR A 75 9.81 -18.67 9.62
C TYR A 75 9.63 -19.03 8.15
N ALA A 76 8.58 -19.80 7.81
CA ALA A 76 8.24 -20.09 6.45
C ALA A 76 7.55 -18.89 5.79
N CYS A 77 7.98 -18.54 4.59
CA CYS A 77 7.35 -17.53 3.74
C CYS A 77 6.91 -18.19 2.42
N ALA A 78 5.76 -17.81 1.90
CA ALA A 78 5.39 -18.22 0.57
C ALA A 78 6.25 -17.49 -0.47
N LYS A 79 6.75 -18.22 -1.47
CA LYS A 79 7.38 -17.65 -2.65
C LYS A 79 6.26 -17.19 -3.60
N ILE A 80 6.14 -15.92 -3.79
CA ILE A 80 5.19 -15.38 -4.76
C ILE A 80 5.93 -15.15 -6.08
N PRO A 81 5.49 -15.74 -7.20
CA PRO A 81 6.08 -15.49 -8.50
C PRO A 81 6.01 -14.01 -8.87
N ASN A 82 7.08 -13.49 -9.48
CA ASN A 82 7.14 -12.08 -9.85
C ASN A 82 6.04 -11.70 -10.85
N GLU A 83 5.68 -12.61 -11.74
CA GLU A 83 4.63 -12.44 -12.74
C GLU A 83 3.21 -12.33 -12.16
N TRP A 84 3.03 -12.70 -10.91
CA TRP A 84 1.77 -12.50 -10.20
C TRP A 84 1.65 -11.12 -9.55
N ILE A 85 2.78 -10.43 -9.35
CA ILE A 85 2.79 -9.14 -8.69
C ILE A 85 2.27 -8.08 -9.65
N LEU A 86 1.20 -7.42 -9.25
CA LEU A 86 0.55 -6.36 -10.01
C LEU A 86 1.16 -5.00 -9.70
N ASP A 87 1.55 -4.81 -8.44
CA ASP A 87 2.08 -3.54 -7.95
C ASP A 87 2.75 -3.73 -6.60
N ALA A 88 3.72 -2.88 -6.30
CA ALA A 88 4.48 -2.92 -5.06
C ALA A 88 4.76 -1.51 -4.53
N VAL A 89 5.02 -1.41 -3.24
CA VAL A 89 5.55 -0.20 -2.61
C VAL A 89 6.58 -0.56 -1.56
N ASP A 90 7.73 0.06 -1.64
CA ASP A 90 8.74 -0.02 -0.59
C ASP A 90 8.66 1.23 0.30
N ILE A 91 8.42 1.02 1.59
CA ILE A 91 8.22 2.10 2.55
C ILE A 91 9.36 2.09 3.56
N PHE A 92 10.08 3.19 3.65
CA PHE A 92 11.13 3.40 4.63
C PHE A 92 10.67 4.34 5.73
N SER A 93 10.97 4.00 6.97
CA SER A 93 10.78 4.93 8.07
C SER A 93 11.74 6.11 7.94
N SER A 94 11.25 7.34 8.12
CA SER A 94 12.07 8.55 8.07
C SER A 94 13.25 8.55 9.05
N GLU A 95 13.15 7.75 10.12
CA GLU A 95 14.22 7.62 11.13
C GLU A 95 15.34 6.66 10.70
N TYR A 96 15.07 5.77 9.76
CA TYR A 96 15.96 4.64 9.39
C TYR A 96 16.20 4.53 7.88
N VAL A 97 16.08 5.62 7.16
CA VAL A 97 16.25 5.62 5.69
C VAL A 97 17.62 5.10 5.29
N THR A 98 18.67 5.49 6.01
CA THR A 98 20.06 5.10 5.70
C THR A 98 20.35 3.64 6.01
N GLU A 99 19.67 3.05 6.97
CA GLU A 99 19.81 1.65 7.39
C GLU A 99 18.91 0.70 6.60
N SER A 100 17.87 1.25 5.98
CA SER A 100 16.90 0.46 5.22
C SER A 100 17.50 -0.03 3.90
N LYS A 101 17.03 -1.17 3.45
CA LYS A 101 17.44 -1.79 2.19
C LYS A 101 16.22 -2.02 1.32
N PRO A 102 16.32 -1.81 0.00
CA PRO A 102 15.26 -2.20 -0.93
C PRO A 102 14.85 -3.65 -0.75
N ARG A 103 13.55 -3.91 -0.77
CA ARG A 103 12.98 -5.24 -0.53
C ARG A 103 12.52 -5.93 -1.79
N PHE A 104 12.32 -5.16 -2.85
CA PHE A 104 11.87 -5.68 -4.13
C PHE A 104 13.00 -5.73 -5.16
N PRO A 105 12.95 -6.69 -6.10
CA PRO A 105 13.81 -6.64 -7.28
C PRO A 105 13.53 -5.37 -8.10
N VAL A 106 14.58 -4.79 -8.67
CA VAL A 106 14.49 -3.56 -9.49
C VAL A 106 13.49 -3.67 -10.66
N VAL A 107 13.25 -4.90 -11.14
CA VAL A 107 12.26 -5.16 -12.19
C VAL A 107 10.82 -4.95 -11.71
N LEU A 108 10.56 -5.03 -10.42
CA LEU A 108 9.23 -4.85 -9.84
C LEU A 108 9.05 -3.45 -9.25
N GLU A 109 10.08 -2.94 -8.58
CA GLU A 109 9.96 -1.68 -7.84
C GLU A 109 11.32 -1.04 -7.65
N THR A 110 11.36 0.26 -7.77
CA THR A 110 12.54 1.08 -7.49
C THR A 110 12.19 2.21 -6.51
N GLY A 111 13.21 2.82 -5.92
CA GLY A 111 12.99 3.88 -4.94
C GLY A 111 12.30 3.39 -3.67
N TYR A 112 11.78 4.32 -2.92
CA TYR A 112 11.01 4.06 -1.70
C TYR A 112 10.17 5.28 -1.32
N ALA A 113 9.03 5.05 -0.71
CA ALA A 113 8.25 6.09 -0.06
C ALA A 113 8.74 6.28 1.38
N VAL A 114 8.82 7.51 1.85
CA VAL A 114 9.20 7.80 3.23
C VAL A 114 7.96 7.98 4.09
N LEU A 115 7.91 7.30 5.23
CA LEU A 115 6.84 7.44 6.21
C LEU A 115 7.39 7.96 7.55
N THR A 116 6.84 9.08 8.01
CA THR A 116 7.10 9.60 9.34
C THR A 116 6.30 8.80 10.37
N ARG A 117 7.00 7.99 11.12
CA ARG A 117 6.44 7.02 12.07
C ARG A 117 5.83 7.70 13.30
N SER A 118 4.80 7.07 13.88
CA SER A 118 4.22 7.41 15.19
C SER A 118 3.68 8.86 15.32
N GLN A 119 3.37 9.51 14.21
CA GLN A 119 2.87 10.88 14.17
C GLN A 119 1.56 11.02 13.38
N GLY A 120 0.89 9.91 13.09
CA GLY A 120 -0.41 9.91 12.40
C GLY A 120 -0.32 10.13 10.88
N TYR A 121 0.82 9.83 10.29
CA TYR A 121 0.96 9.85 8.83
C TYR A 121 0.48 8.55 8.19
N SER A 122 0.00 8.66 6.97
CA SER A 122 -0.36 7.56 6.08
C SER A 122 0.30 7.74 4.72
N ILE A 123 0.49 6.64 3.99
CA ILE A 123 1.00 6.65 2.62
C ILE A 123 -0.18 6.62 1.66
N TYR A 124 -0.12 7.46 0.65
CA TYR A 124 -1.11 7.57 -0.41
C TYR A 124 -0.44 7.48 -1.77
N ARG A 125 -1.13 6.90 -2.74
CA ARG A 125 -0.66 6.86 -4.11
C ARG A 125 -0.92 8.21 -4.78
N ASN A 126 0.06 8.68 -5.55
CA ASN A 126 -0.03 9.91 -6.32
C ASN A 126 -1.03 9.76 -7.48
N VAL A 127 -1.74 10.82 -7.78
CA VAL A 127 -2.60 10.86 -8.95
C VAL A 127 -1.77 11.16 -10.20
N ASP A 128 -1.98 10.38 -11.25
CA ASP A 128 -1.56 10.76 -12.60
C ASP A 128 -2.51 11.85 -13.10
N LYS A 129 -2.03 13.09 -13.02
CA LYS A 129 -2.82 14.27 -13.37
C LYS A 129 -3.26 14.24 -14.83
N GLU A 130 -2.31 14.00 -15.73
CA GLU A 130 -2.57 14.06 -17.17
C GLU A 130 -3.57 12.97 -17.60
N ALA A 131 -3.35 11.74 -17.15
CA ALA A 131 -4.27 10.65 -17.44
C ALA A 131 -5.65 10.86 -16.81
N THR A 132 -5.71 11.40 -15.58
CA THR A 132 -6.98 11.69 -14.91
C THR A 132 -7.76 12.79 -15.61
N GLU A 133 -7.10 13.88 -16.01
CA GLU A 133 -7.73 15.00 -16.74
C GLU A 133 -8.18 14.60 -18.15
N ALA A 134 -7.50 13.65 -18.78
CA ALA A 134 -7.83 13.17 -20.12
C ALA A 134 -9.10 12.30 -20.18
N LEU A 135 -9.59 11.81 -19.04
CA LEU A 135 -10.82 11.00 -19.01
C LEU A 135 -12.05 11.86 -19.31
N ALA A 136 -12.72 11.58 -20.42
CA ALA A 136 -13.90 12.32 -20.87
C ALA A 136 -15.04 12.40 -19.83
N GLY A 137 -15.13 11.41 -18.93
CA GLY A 137 -16.12 11.40 -17.86
C GLY A 137 -15.79 12.33 -16.67
N ASN A 138 -14.62 12.95 -16.65
CA ASN A 138 -14.12 13.75 -15.51
C ASN A 138 -14.35 15.26 -15.67
N GLU A 139 -14.86 15.71 -16.81
CA GLU A 139 -15.12 17.14 -17.06
C GLU A 139 -15.98 17.76 -15.95
N GLY A 140 -15.47 18.81 -15.31
CA GLY A 140 -16.14 19.50 -14.20
C GLY A 140 -16.24 18.74 -12.88
N LYS A 141 -15.63 17.54 -12.77
CA LYS A 141 -15.70 16.70 -11.56
C LYS A 141 -14.42 16.69 -10.74
N ILE A 142 -13.30 17.06 -11.35
CA ILE A 142 -12.01 17.09 -10.66
C ILE A 142 -11.98 18.25 -9.69
N VAL A 143 -11.58 17.95 -8.47
CA VAL A 143 -11.36 18.92 -7.40
C VAL A 143 -9.86 19.12 -7.21
N TYR A 144 -9.43 20.37 -7.30
CA TYR A 144 -8.04 20.73 -7.08
C TYR A 144 -7.85 21.33 -5.69
N GLY A 145 -6.65 21.21 -5.18
CA GLY A 145 -6.33 21.64 -3.83
C GLY A 145 -6.71 20.57 -2.80
N TYR A 146 -6.29 20.81 -1.58
CA TYR A 146 -6.47 19.84 -0.50
C TYR A 146 -7.59 20.32 0.39
N SER A 147 -8.73 19.65 0.32
CA SER A 147 -9.77 19.76 1.30
C SER A 147 -9.54 18.74 2.42
N LEU A 148 -9.87 19.12 3.65
CA LEU A 148 -9.97 18.22 4.79
C LEU A 148 -8.73 17.35 5.07
N GLY A 149 -7.71 17.96 5.69
CA GLY A 149 -6.67 17.21 6.38
C GLY A 149 -5.67 16.51 5.50
N THR A 150 -5.54 16.93 4.27
CA THR A 150 -4.53 16.41 3.34
C THR A 150 -3.19 17.12 3.48
N THR A 151 -3.11 18.17 4.29
CA THR A 151 -1.86 18.87 4.58
C THR A 151 -1.16 18.28 5.79
N ASP A 152 0.16 18.23 5.73
CA ASP A 152 0.99 17.90 6.87
C ASP A 152 0.70 18.88 8.03
N TYR A 153 0.45 18.35 9.22
CA TYR A 153 0.17 19.15 10.41
C TYR A 153 1.30 20.14 10.79
N LYS A 154 2.49 19.90 10.31
CA LYS A 154 3.65 20.79 10.47
C LYS A 154 3.78 21.81 9.35
N GLY A 155 2.83 21.87 8.43
CA GLY A 155 2.91 22.69 7.23
C GLY A 155 3.98 22.22 6.24
N ALA A 156 4.58 21.06 6.44
CA ALA A 156 5.47 20.47 5.46
C ALA A 156 4.65 19.91 4.30
N GLN A 157 5.18 20.04 3.11
CA GLN A 157 4.51 19.65 1.88
C GLN A 157 4.48 18.13 1.74
N SER A 158 3.46 17.48 2.27
CA SER A 158 3.23 16.05 2.00
C SER A 158 1.90 15.85 1.29
N THR A 159 1.72 16.59 0.23
CA THR A 159 0.51 16.62 -0.57
C THR A 159 0.74 15.91 -1.88
N ASP A 160 -0.34 15.43 -2.51
CA ASP A 160 -0.27 14.85 -3.84
C ASP A 160 0.36 15.87 -4.81
N PRO A 161 1.47 15.54 -5.48
CA PRO A 161 2.16 16.47 -6.38
C PRO A 161 1.31 16.87 -7.59
N SER A 162 0.26 16.10 -7.94
CA SER A 162 -0.67 16.47 -9.00
C SER A 162 -1.51 17.71 -8.69
N GLY A 163 -1.67 18.04 -7.41
CA GLY A 163 -2.59 19.07 -6.95
C GLY A 163 -4.07 18.67 -6.98
N ILE A 164 -4.39 17.42 -7.34
CA ILE A 164 -5.76 16.88 -7.34
C ILE A 164 -6.09 16.32 -5.95
N ASP A 165 -7.25 16.69 -5.43
CA ASP A 165 -7.85 16.04 -4.28
C ASP A 165 -8.60 14.79 -4.77
N ALA A 166 -7.95 13.63 -4.70
CA ALA A 166 -8.50 12.38 -5.22
C ALA A 166 -9.81 12.01 -4.53
N GLU A 167 -9.88 12.11 -3.19
CA GLU A 167 -11.06 11.74 -2.42
C GLU A 167 -12.25 12.67 -2.70
N ALA A 168 -12.00 13.98 -2.80
CA ALA A 168 -13.05 14.92 -3.14
C ALA A 168 -13.51 14.74 -4.59
N SER A 169 -12.59 14.48 -5.51
CA SER A 169 -12.90 14.20 -6.91
C SER A 169 -13.75 12.94 -7.07
N ILE A 170 -13.40 11.85 -6.39
CA ILE A 170 -14.19 10.61 -6.39
C ILE A 170 -15.61 10.86 -5.85
N ARG A 171 -15.74 11.58 -4.73
CA ARG A 171 -17.05 11.95 -4.21
C ARG A 171 -17.86 12.80 -5.16
N ASN A 172 -17.20 13.59 -6.02
CA ASN A 172 -17.83 14.38 -7.08
C ASN A 172 -18.08 13.56 -8.36
N GLY A 173 -17.82 12.26 -8.33
CA GLY A 173 -18.07 11.33 -9.42
C GLY A 173 -16.98 11.30 -10.50
N ALA A 174 -15.78 11.75 -10.18
CA ALA A 174 -14.60 11.57 -11.05
C ALA A 174 -14.02 10.16 -10.91
N HIS A 175 -13.38 9.71 -11.98
CA HIS A 175 -12.50 8.54 -11.96
C HIS A 175 -11.05 8.99 -11.86
N ILE A 176 -10.29 8.40 -10.94
CA ILE A 176 -8.88 8.74 -10.70
C ILE A 176 -7.98 7.69 -11.35
N VAL A 177 -7.02 8.16 -12.11
CA VAL A 177 -5.89 7.37 -12.57
C VAL A 177 -4.73 7.65 -11.62
N TYR A 178 -4.15 6.61 -11.06
CA TYR A 178 -3.00 6.72 -10.16
C TYR A 178 -1.69 6.49 -10.91
N SER A 179 -0.65 7.17 -10.47
CA SER A 179 0.70 7.00 -11.02
C SER A 179 1.22 5.59 -10.74
N ASP A 180 1.84 5.00 -11.75
CA ASP A 180 2.49 3.71 -11.69
C ASP A 180 3.74 3.73 -12.57
N THR A 181 4.86 4.10 -11.96
CA THR A 181 6.15 4.20 -12.65
C THR A 181 7.13 3.10 -12.20
N ASN A 182 6.66 2.15 -11.40
CA ASN A 182 7.50 1.18 -10.69
C ASN A 182 8.60 1.88 -9.86
N ASN A 183 8.26 3.03 -9.29
CA ASN A 183 9.16 3.79 -8.45
C ASN A 183 8.39 4.43 -7.28
N SER A 184 8.49 3.82 -6.12
CA SER A 184 7.77 4.27 -4.93
C SER A 184 8.03 5.73 -4.55
N SER A 185 9.22 6.27 -4.89
CA SER A 185 9.53 7.68 -4.63
C SER A 185 8.71 8.64 -5.49
N ASN A 186 8.31 8.20 -6.68
CA ASN A 186 7.50 8.98 -7.62
C ASN A 186 6.01 8.74 -7.41
N ASP A 187 5.65 7.50 -7.04
CA ASP A 187 4.27 7.03 -7.07
C ASP A 187 3.53 7.24 -5.76
N PHE A 188 4.24 7.56 -4.67
CA PHE A 188 3.63 7.70 -3.34
C PHE A 188 4.08 8.96 -2.61
N HIS A 189 3.19 9.46 -1.77
CA HIS A 189 3.47 10.53 -0.80
C HIS A 189 2.89 10.20 0.56
N GLN A 190 3.39 10.87 1.60
CA GLN A 190 2.77 10.78 2.92
C GLN A 190 1.85 11.96 3.18
N ARG A 191 0.79 11.72 3.94
CA ARG A 191 -0.10 12.75 4.45
C ARG A 191 -0.30 12.61 5.95
N ALA A 192 -0.39 13.74 6.64
CA ALA A 192 -0.78 13.73 8.04
C ALA A 192 -2.26 13.37 8.18
N LYS A 193 -2.60 12.76 9.31
CA LYS A 193 -3.99 12.59 9.70
C LYS A 193 -4.61 13.98 9.95
N ALA A 194 -5.80 14.20 9.41
CA ALA A 194 -6.64 15.37 9.72
C ALA A 194 -7.08 15.39 11.18
#